data_1a689cd618d0c102eccb9ccea8ee4423
#
_entry.id   1a689cd618d0c102eccb9ccea8ee4423
#
_cell.length_a   1.000
_cell.length_b   1.000
_cell.length_c   1.000
_cell.angle_alpha   90.00
_cell.angle_beta   90.00
_cell.angle_gamma   90.00
#
_symmetry.space_group_name_H-M   'P 1'
#
loop_
_entity.id
_entity.type
_entity.pdbx_description
1 polymer ?
#
loop_
_entity_poly.entity_id
_entity_poly.type
_entity_poly.pdbx_seq_one_letter_code
_entity_poly.pdbx_strand_id
1 'polypeptide(L)'
;QMPLINNLINLLSQLFSFIFIYVLTAYCDTNKLQWVAYIYSLSPIVTLLLFYPITFLIYKELMPSLKYVKFQYIRVLMNLGIKFFLIQLSCLLIYTTSNLIISKNISPEEVTPYNIAFRYFNIVFMFFSIIIAPMWNAVSDAYNRKEFNWIQKTMKYLQNLYFFVCIGVFIMVLMSQLVYKLWIGSSVVIPFSLTIMFAVYILILTYSSLYSNFLNGMNKLNLQLYVIIVMGILFVPMATILSQCMGIIGVALSLCIANLPCAVVNYVQYRKVINIKATGLWNK
;
A
#
# COMPACT_ATOMS: atom_id res chain seq x y z
N GLN A 1 18.16 -7.44 -5.89
CA GLN A 1 17.37 -6.98 -4.73
C GLN A 1 17.11 -8.18 -3.83
N MET A 2 17.35 -8.02 -2.53
CA MET A 2 17.10 -9.08 -1.54
C MET A 2 15.94 -8.64 -0.64
N PRO A 3 14.68 -8.83 -1.06
CA PRO A 3 13.51 -8.38 -0.30
C PRO A 3 13.41 -9.04 1.07
N LEU A 4 13.94 -10.25 1.21
CA LEU A 4 14.00 -10.97 2.50
C LEU A 4 14.80 -10.21 3.56
N ILE A 5 15.96 -9.64 3.20
CA ILE A 5 16.81 -8.89 4.14
C ILE A 5 16.10 -7.61 4.60
N ASN A 6 15.49 -6.87 3.67
CA ASN A 6 14.73 -5.67 4.02
C ASN A 6 13.54 -5.98 4.95
N ASN A 7 12.81 -7.05 4.65
CA ASN A 7 11.67 -7.48 5.48
C ASN A 7 12.13 -7.93 6.87
N LEU A 8 13.28 -8.61 6.97
CA LEU A 8 13.87 -9.03 8.23
C LEU A 8 14.33 -7.83 9.06
N ILE A 9 14.98 -6.84 8.44
CA ILE A 9 15.38 -5.58 9.09
C ILE A 9 14.14 -4.83 9.61
N ASN A 10 13.07 -4.75 8.82
CA ASN A 10 11.81 -4.12 9.24
C ASN A 10 11.17 -4.86 10.41
N LEU A 11 11.16 -6.20 10.38
CA LEU A 11 10.63 -7.01 11.48
C LEU A 11 11.42 -6.79 12.76
N LEU A 12 12.75 -6.81 12.68
CA LEU A 12 13.61 -6.54 13.82
C LEU A 12 13.41 -5.12 14.37
N SER A 13 13.25 -4.14 13.50
CA SER A 13 12.93 -2.76 13.89
C SER A 13 11.62 -2.69 14.68
N GLN A 14 10.57 -3.38 14.23
CA GLN A 14 9.29 -3.44 14.93
C GLN A 14 9.40 -4.14 16.30
N LEU A 15 10.16 -5.23 16.36
CA LEU A 15 10.43 -5.94 17.62
C LEU A 15 11.21 -5.06 18.61
N PHE A 16 12.25 -4.38 18.16
CA PHE A 16 12.98 -3.43 19.00
C PHE A 16 12.08 -2.30 19.50
N SER A 17 11.28 -1.70 18.61
CA SER A 17 10.30 -0.69 19.04
C SER A 17 9.37 -1.23 20.12
N PHE A 18 8.82 -2.42 19.93
CA PHE A 18 7.89 -3.04 20.89
C PHE A 18 8.54 -3.29 22.25
N ILE A 19 9.75 -3.89 22.27
CA ILE A 19 10.48 -4.16 23.51
C ILE A 19 10.82 -2.86 24.23
N PHE A 20 11.35 -1.86 23.52
CA PHE A 20 11.69 -0.57 24.14
C PHE A 20 10.47 0.18 24.69
N ILE A 21 9.37 0.18 23.95
CA ILE A 21 8.11 0.78 24.44
C ILE A 21 7.62 0.06 25.68
N TYR A 22 7.63 -1.28 25.68
CA TYR A 22 7.21 -2.09 26.85
C TYR A 22 8.07 -1.77 28.08
N VAL A 23 9.39 -1.79 27.94
CA VAL A 23 10.32 -1.45 29.03
C VAL A 23 10.08 -0.03 29.53
N LEU A 24 9.94 0.93 28.61
CA LEU A 24 9.78 2.34 28.96
C LEU A 24 8.46 2.63 29.67
N THR A 25 7.37 1.98 29.24
CA THR A 25 6.07 2.14 29.91
C THR A 25 6.07 1.58 31.34
N ALA A 26 6.97 0.63 31.64
CA ALA A 26 7.12 0.06 32.97
C ALA A 26 7.96 0.95 33.92
N TYR A 27 8.92 1.74 33.39
CA TYR A 27 9.87 2.49 34.22
C TYR A 27 9.71 4.02 34.17
N CYS A 28 8.96 4.57 33.19
CA CYS A 28 8.77 6.02 33.06
C CYS A 28 7.32 6.42 33.26
N ASP A 29 7.05 7.28 34.25
CA ASP A 29 5.70 7.77 34.54
C ASP A 29 5.35 9.10 33.89
N THR A 30 6.36 9.87 33.46
CA THR A 30 6.17 11.20 32.84
C THR A 30 6.44 11.17 31.34
N ASN A 31 5.66 11.95 30.58
CA ASN A 31 5.83 12.17 29.12
C ASN A 31 5.82 10.89 28.28
N LYS A 32 5.06 9.87 28.68
CA LYS A 32 4.99 8.55 27.99
C LYS A 32 4.77 8.66 26.48
N LEU A 33 3.88 9.57 26.06
CA LEU A 33 3.57 9.74 24.63
C LEU A 33 4.77 10.23 23.81
N GLN A 34 5.55 11.17 24.36
CA GLN A 34 6.74 11.70 23.69
C GLN A 34 7.82 10.63 23.55
N TRP A 35 8.05 9.86 24.60
CA TRP A 35 9.03 8.77 24.57
C TRP A 35 8.63 7.65 23.58
N VAL A 36 7.36 7.28 23.55
CA VAL A 36 6.84 6.33 22.56
C VAL A 36 7.06 6.85 21.14
N ALA A 37 6.82 8.13 20.88
CA ALA A 37 7.06 8.74 19.59
C ALA A 37 8.54 8.70 19.19
N TYR A 38 9.46 9.03 20.12
CA TYR A 38 10.92 8.95 19.86
C TYR A 38 11.38 7.53 19.58
N ILE A 39 10.97 6.55 20.39
CA ILE A 39 11.36 5.14 20.19
C ILE A 39 10.87 4.63 18.85
N TYR A 40 9.59 4.88 18.54
CA TYR A 40 9.00 4.42 17.28
C TYR A 40 9.70 5.03 16.05
N SER A 41 10.10 6.31 16.13
CA SER A 41 10.78 7.01 15.05
C SER A 41 12.26 6.63 14.92
N LEU A 42 12.96 6.40 16.03
CA LEU A 42 14.40 6.12 16.04
C LEU A 42 14.71 4.64 15.79
N SER A 43 13.82 3.73 16.17
CA SER A 43 14.06 2.29 16.06
C SER A 43 14.43 1.82 14.64
N PRO A 44 13.76 2.26 13.55
CA PRO A 44 14.15 1.91 12.19
C PRO A 44 15.57 2.42 11.84
N ILE A 45 15.92 3.61 12.30
CA ILE A 45 17.23 4.23 12.04
C ILE A 45 18.33 3.43 12.74
N VAL A 46 18.15 3.13 14.01
CA VAL A 46 19.12 2.35 14.81
C VAL A 46 19.29 0.96 14.20
N THR A 47 18.18 0.30 13.85
CA THR A 47 18.23 -1.04 13.22
C THR A 47 19.00 -0.99 11.89
N LEU A 48 18.76 -0.02 11.04
CA LEU A 48 19.47 0.16 9.78
C LEU A 48 20.97 0.39 10.02
N LEU A 49 21.33 1.27 10.96
CA LEU A 49 22.73 1.56 11.30
C LEU A 49 23.49 0.34 11.83
N LEU A 50 22.81 -0.57 12.54
CA LEU A 50 23.41 -1.81 13.04
C LEU A 50 23.56 -2.87 11.93
N PHE A 51 22.52 -3.06 11.09
CA PHE A 51 22.51 -4.14 10.11
C PHE A 51 23.17 -3.77 8.77
N TYR A 52 23.26 -2.49 8.43
CA TYR A 52 23.92 -2.05 7.19
C TYR A 52 25.40 -2.44 7.12
N PRO A 53 26.22 -2.19 8.15
CA PRO A 53 27.62 -2.65 8.16
C PRO A 53 27.73 -4.18 8.07
N ILE A 54 26.89 -4.92 8.78
CA ILE A 54 26.89 -6.39 8.76
C ILE A 54 26.59 -6.90 7.35
N THR A 55 25.62 -6.30 6.66
CA THR A 55 25.26 -6.66 5.29
C THR A 55 26.45 -6.45 4.34
N PHE A 56 27.21 -5.36 4.48
CA PHE A 56 28.37 -5.10 3.63
C PHE A 56 29.59 -5.94 4.00
N LEU A 57 29.71 -6.41 5.23
CA LEU A 57 30.73 -7.40 5.60
C LEU A 57 30.48 -8.74 4.92
N ILE A 58 29.22 -9.14 4.77
CA ILE A 58 28.82 -10.38 4.09
C ILE A 58 28.90 -10.21 2.56
N TYR A 59 28.41 -9.09 2.03
CA TYR A 59 28.36 -8.81 0.59
C TYR A 59 29.30 -7.66 0.22
N LYS A 60 30.60 -7.89 0.29
CA LYS A 60 31.64 -6.88 0.00
C LYS A 60 31.52 -6.24 -1.38
N GLU A 61 31.01 -6.99 -2.36
CA GLU A 61 30.81 -6.52 -3.73
C GLU A 61 29.74 -5.41 -3.85
N LEU A 62 28.83 -5.35 -2.89
CA LEU A 62 27.74 -4.36 -2.85
C LEU A 62 28.11 -3.11 -2.04
N MET A 63 29.33 -3.04 -1.52
CA MET A 63 29.78 -1.92 -0.69
C MET A 63 29.77 -0.62 -1.49
N PRO A 64 29.01 0.40 -1.05
CA PRO A 64 28.95 1.68 -1.75
C PRO A 64 30.32 2.37 -1.73
N SER A 65 30.74 2.85 -2.89
CA SER A 65 31.99 3.59 -3.03
C SER A 65 31.77 4.89 -3.80
N LEU A 66 32.23 5.99 -3.25
CA LEU A 66 32.15 7.32 -3.88
C LEU A 66 32.86 7.36 -5.24
N LYS A 67 33.84 6.47 -5.46
CA LYS A 67 34.55 6.36 -6.73
C LYS A 67 33.68 6.03 -7.93
N TYR A 68 32.55 5.34 -7.70
CA TYR A 68 31.64 4.91 -8.75
C TYR A 68 30.45 5.87 -8.95
N VAL A 69 30.38 6.97 -8.20
CA VAL A 69 29.31 7.97 -8.36
C VAL A 69 29.49 8.71 -9.69
N LYS A 70 28.52 8.54 -10.58
CA LYS A 70 28.48 9.23 -11.87
C LYS A 70 27.23 10.08 -11.97
N PHE A 71 27.40 11.41 -12.09
CA PHE A 71 26.31 12.38 -12.15
C PHE A 71 25.36 12.15 -13.34
N GLN A 72 25.82 11.53 -14.41
CA GLN A 72 24.98 11.19 -15.57
C GLN A 72 23.80 10.30 -15.26
N TYR A 73 23.91 9.45 -14.21
CA TYR A 73 22.81 8.57 -13.80
C TYR A 73 21.77 9.28 -12.93
N ILE A 74 22.08 10.44 -12.34
CA ILE A 74 21.15 11.17 -11.47
C ILE A 74 19.85 11.49 -12.22
N ARG A 75 19.94 11.98 -13.45
CA ARG A 75 18.77 12.36 -14.24
C ARG A 75 17.82 11.16 -14.48
N VAL A 76 18.37 10.01 -14.78
CA VAL A 76 17.57 8.78 -15.03
C VAL A 76 16.93 8.27 -13.76
N LEU A 77 17.70 8.19 -12.67
CA LEU A 77 17.22 7.74 -11.37
C LEU A 77 16.18 8.70 -10.77
N MET A 78 16.43 10.02 -10.86
CA MET A 78 15.50 11.04 -10.37
C MET A 78 14.18 11.04 -11.14
N ASN A 79 14.21 10.85 -12.47
CA ASN A 79 12.99 10.79 -13.27
C ASN A 79 12.08 9.63 -12.83
N LEU A 80 12.66 8.46 -12.56
CA LEU A 80 11.92 7.32 -12.04
C LEU A 80 11.49 7.54 -10.58
N GLY A 81 12.41 8.02 -9.74
CA GLY A 81 12.16 8.30 -8.32
C GLY A 81 11.05 9.32 -8.10
N ILE A 82 11.02 10.40 -8.87
CA ILE A 82 9.97 11.43 -8.78
C ILE A 82 8.59 10.84 -9.13
N LYS A 83 8.49 9.95 -10.10
CA LYS A 83 7.22 9.30 -10.45
C LYS A 83 6.70 8.46 -9.27
N PHE A 84 7.54 7.62 -8.68
CA PHE A 84 7.16 6.84 -7.49
C PHE A 84 6.84 7.73 -6.30
N PHE A 85 7.61 8.79 -6.07
CA PHE A 85 7.34 9.76 -5.02
C PHE A 85 5.97 10.42 -5.17
N LEU A 86 5.61 10.88 -6.38
CA LEU A 86 4.32 11.48 -6.64
C LEU A 86 3.16 10.49 -6.47
N ILE A 87 3.34 9.23 -6.90
CA ILE A 87 2.35 8.17 -6.66
C ILE A 87 2.17 7.97 -5.15
N GLN A 88 3.27 7.83 -4.41
CA GLN A 88 3.23 7.62 -2.96
C GLN A 88 2.62 8.81 -2.21
N LEU A 89 2.96 10.03 -2.61
CA LEU A 89 2.40 11.25 -2.03
C LEU A 89 0.89 11.33 -2.26
N SER A 90 0.42 11.00 -3.47
CA SER A 90 -1.01 10.96 -3.78
C SER A 90 -1.76 9.93 -2.95
N CYS A 91 -1.20 8.73 -2.78
CA CYS A 91 -1.76 7.70 -1.90
C CYS A 91 -1.83 8.19 -0.45
N LEU A 92 -0.74 8.76 0.07
CA LEU A 92 -0.68 9.28 1.44
C LEU A 92 -1.72 10.38 1.67
N LEU A 93 -1.87 11.31 0.73
CA LEU A 93 -2.89 12.36 0.81
C LEU A 93 -4.30 11.79 0.88
N ILE A 94 -4.63 10.81 0.05
CA ILE A 94 -5.95 10.16 0.07
C ILE A 94 -6.24 9.55 1.44
N TYR A 95 -5.29 8.80 2.02
CA TYR A 95 -5.51 8.10 3.29
C TYR A 95 -5.54 9.03 4.49
N THR A 96 -4.60 9.99 4.60
CA THR A 96 -4.55 10.91 5.74
C THR A 96 -5.72 11.89 5.72
N THR A 97 -6.10 12.36 4.53
CA THR A 97 -7.20 13.33 4.38
C THR A 97 -8.54 12.72 4.73
N SER A 98 -8.75 11.40 4.53
CA SER A 98 -9.98 10.71 4.95
C SER A 98 -10.27 10.93 6.43
N ASN A 99 -9.28 10.71 7.30
CA ASN A 99 -9.46 10.90 8.75
C ASN A 99 -9.71 12.37 9.12
N LEU A 100 -9.06 13.32 8.43
CA LEU A 100 -9.28 14.75 8.65
C LEU A 100 -10.69 15.18 8.23
N ILE A 101 -11.18 14.69 7.10
CA ILE A 101 -12.54 14.97 6.61
C ILE A 101 -13.58 14.44 7.60
N ILE A 102 -13.42 13.19 8.09
CA ILE A 102 -14.33 12.59 9.07
C ILE A 102 -14.34 13.43 10.35
N SER A 103 -13.16 13.69 10.91
CA SER A 103 -13.04 14.45 12.16
C SER A 103 -13.62 15.86 12.08
N LYS A 104 -13.49 16.53 10.91
CA LYS A 104 -13.94 17.92 10.72
C LYS A 104 -15.40 18.03 10.32
N ASN A 105 -15.88 17.14 9.43
CA ASN A 105 -17.22 17.28 8.84
C ASN A 105 -18.29 16.46 9.57
N ILE A 106 -17.89 15.43 10.34
CA ILE A 106 -18.80 14.54 11.03
C ILE A 106 -18.54 14.61 12.53
N SER A 107 -17.58 13.85 13.05
CA SER A 107 -17.09 13.96 14.42
C SER A 107 -15.76 13.19 14.62
N PRO A 108 -14.94 13.54 15.62
CA PRO A 108 -13.71 12.78 15.92
C PRO A 108 -13.97 11.32 16.34
N GLU A 109 -15.13 11.04 16.97
CA GLU A 109 -15.51 9.71 17.44
C GLU A 109 -15.72 8.75 16.27
N GLU A 110 -16.23 9.24 15.14
CA GLU A 110 -16.48 8.45 13.94
C GLU A 110 -15.20 8.01 13.19
N VAL A 111 -14.06 8.60 13.52
CA VAL A 111 -12.75 8.15 13.02
C VAL A 111 -12.42 6.74 13.51
N THR A 112 -12.88 6.37 14.71
CA THR A 112 -12.60 5.06 15.31
C THR A 112 -13.28 3.93 14.53
N PRO A 113 -14.63 3.88 14.36
CA PRO A 113 -15.28 2.81 13.60
C PRO A 113 -14.81 2.73 12.14
N TYR A 114 -14.51 3.89 11.52
CA TYR A 114 -13.94 3.95 10.17
C TYR A 114 -12.59 3.22 10.08
N ASN A 115 -11.65 3.53 10.98
CA ASN A 115 -10.33 2.91 10.98
C ASN A 115 -10.36 1.43 11.36
N ILE A 116 -11.28 1.01 12.23
CA ILE A 116 -11.43 -0.40 12.59
C ILE A 116 -11.89 -1.21 11.38
N ALA A 117 -12.94 -0.76 10.70
CA ALA A 117 -13.43 -1.42 9.49
C ALA A 117 -12.36 -1.44 8.39
N PHE A 118 -11.63 -0.33 8.19
CA PHE A 118 -10.51 -0.27 7.26
C PHE A 118 -9.42 -1.30 7.60
N ARG A 119 -8.96 -1.34 8.85
CA ARG A 119 -7.89 -2.25 9.29
C ARG A 119 -8.29 -3.71 9.14
N TYR A 120 -9.54 -4.04 9.44
CA TYR A 120 -10.07 -5.40 9.30
C TYR A 120 -9.89 -5.92 7.87
N PHE A 121 -10.31 -5.18 6.87
CA PHE A 121 -10.17 -5.60 5.48
C PHE A 121 -8.75 -5.40 4.93
N ASN A 122 -7.97 -4.45 5.44
CA ASN A 122 -6.62 -4.20 4.98
C ASN A 122 -5.66 -5.38 5.25
N ILE A 123 -6.00 -6.27 6.18
CA ILE A 123 -5.29 -7.54 6.40
C ILE A 123 -5.21 -8.34 5.09
N VAL A 124 -6.30 -8.38 4.32
CA VAL A 124 -6.35 -9.08 3.02
C VAL A 124 -5.32 -8.50 2.05
N PHE A 125 -5.28 -7.17 1.93
CA PHE A 125 -4.30 -6.50 1.08
C PHE A 125 -2.86 -6.74 1.54
N MET A 126 -2.63 -6.75 2.85
CA MET A 126 -1.32 -7.03 3.43
C MET A 126 -0.82 -8.44 3.03
N PHE A 127 -1.62 -9.48 3.20
CA PHE A 127 -1.26 -10.84 2.78
C PHE A 127 -1.07 -10.94 1.27
N PHE A 128 -1.96 -10.34 0.49
CA PHE A 128 -1.83 -10.33 -0.97
C PHE A 128 -0.56 -9.61 -1.44
N SER A 129 -0.19 -8.51 -0.78
CA SER A 129 1.01 -7.75 -1.11
C SER A 129 2.30 -8.53 -0.88
N ILE A 130 2.34 -9.40 0.14
CA ILE A 130 3.49 -10.29 0.39
C ILE A 130 3.72 -11.24 -0.79
N ILE A 131 2.63 -11.77 -1.36
CA ILE A 131 2.70 -12.69 -2.49
C ILE A 131 3.10 -11.95 -3.78
N ILE A 132 2.59 -10.73 -3.96
CA ILE A 132 2.80 -9.98 -5.21
C ILE A 132 4.13 -9.23 -5.26
N ALA A 133 4.72 -8.86 -4.12
CA ALA A 133 5.94 -8.07 -4.05
C ALA A 133 7.13 -8.70 -4.81
N PRO A 134 7.42 -10.02 -4.74
CA PRO A 134 8.49 -10.64 -5.51
C PRO A 134 8.24 -10.63 -7.02
N MET A 135 6.96 -10.54 -7.44
CA MET A 135 6.58 -10.58 -8.85
C MET A 135 7.09 -9.38 -9.64
N TRP A 136 7.26 -8.24 -9.00
CA TRP A 136 7.83 -7.05 -9.64
C TRP A 136 9.18 -7.35 -10.32
N ASN A 137 10.12 -7.94 -9.57
CA ASN A 137 11.45 -8.25 -10.08
C ASN A 137 11.42 -9.39 -11.11
N ALA A 138 10.62 -10.42 -10.85
CA ALA A 138 10.47 -11.54 -11.76
C ALA A 138 9.85 -11.12 -13.11
N VAL A 139 8.85 -10.24 -13.08
CA VAL A 139 8.24 -9.67 -14.30
C VAL A 139 9.22 -8.78 -15.04
N SER A 140 10.03 -7.97 -14.32
CA SER A 140 11.05 -7.13 -14.95
C SER A 140 12.07 -7.96 -15.71
N ASP A 141 12.55 -9.06 -15.13
CA ASP A 141 13.49 -9.97 -15.76
C ASP A 141 12.88 -10.70 -16.97
N ALA A 142 11.69 -11.28 -16.80
CA ALA A 142 10.96 -11.95 -17.87
C ALA A 142 10.61 -11.00 -19.04
N TYR A 143 10.25 -9.75 -18.74
CA TYR A 143 9.97 -8.75 -19.77
C TYR A 143 11.20 -8.38 -20.58
N ASN A 144 12.37 -8.22 -19.93
CA ASN A 144 13.64 -7.96 -20.61
C ASN A 144 14.08 -9.13 -21.49
N ARG A 145 13.78 -10.39 -21.08
CA ARG A 145 14.01 -11.61 -21.86
C ARG A 145 12.94 -11.88 -22.92
N LYS A 146 11.89 -11.04 -23.00
CA LYS A 146 10.74 -11.21 -23.91
C LYS A 146 9.94 -12.48 -23.66
N GLU A 147 9.92 -12.99 -22.44
CA GLU A 147 9.20 -14.19 -22.03
C GLU A 147 7.71 -13.90 -21.73
N PHE A 148 6.99 -13.38 -22.72
CA PHE A 148 5.58 -12.97 -22.55
C PHE A 148 4.65 -14.12 -22.12
N ASN A 149 4.94 -15.34 -22.57
CA ASN A 149 4.17 -16.53 -22.18
C ASN A 149 4.25 -16.79 -20.67
N TRP A 150 5.44 -16.61 -20.08
CA TRP A 150 5.62 -16.74 -18.63
C TRP A 150 4.83 -15.67 -17.88
N ILE A 151 4.90 -14.41 -18.34
CA ILE A 151 4.16 -13.30 -17.73
C ILE A 151 2.65 -13.56 -17.76
N GLN A 152 2.11 -14.07 -18.89
CA GLN A 152 0.70 -14.39 -19.01
C GLN A 152 0.27 -15.56 -18.10
N LYS A 153 1.08 -16.61 -18.02
CA LYS A 153 0.81 -17.75 -17.12
C LYS A 153 0.79 -17.30 -15.66
N THR A 154 1.80 -16.54 -15.24
CA THR A 154 1.91 -16.01 -13.88
C THR A 154 0.72 -15.11 -13.54
N MET A 155 0.31 -14.24 -14.48
CA MET A 155 -0.89 -13.42 -14.29
C MET A 155 -2.15 -14.25 -14.08
N LYS A 156 -2.34 -15.35 -14.85
CA LYS A 156 -3.48 -16.24 -14.66
C LYS A 156 -3.50 -16.90 -13.28
N TYR A 157 -2.35 -17.32 -12.77
CA TYR A 157 -2.25 -17.86 -11.40
C TYR A 157 -2.66 -16.81 -10.35
N LEU A 158 -2.21 -15.58 -10.50
CA LEU A 158 -2.55 -14.50 -9.58
C LEU A 158 -4.00 -14.03 -9.71
N GLN A 159 -4.60 -14.12 -10.90
CA GLN A 159 -6.05 -13.90 -11.09
C GLN A 159 -6.88 -14.98 -10.39
N ASN A 160 -6.45 -16.23 -10.45
CA ASN A 160 -7.09 -17.31 -9.69
C ASN A 160 -6.96 -17.06 -8.17
N LEU A 161 -5.77 -16.65 -7.71
CA LEU A 161 -5.58 -16.26 -6.31
C LEU A 161 -6.52 -15.12 -5.91
N TYR A 162 -6.66 -14.10 -6.78
CA TYR A 162 -7.60 -13.00 -6.54
C TYR A 162 -9.05 -13.49 -6.43
N PHE A 163 -9.45 -14.48 -7.19
CA PHE A 163 -10.78 -15.10 -7.04
C PHE A 163 -10.97 -15.70 -5.65
N PHE A 164 -9.97 -16.42 -5.10
CA PHE A 164 -10.03 -16.90 -3.71
C PHE A 164 -10.04 -15.73 -2.69
N VAL A 165 -9.34 -14.63 -2.98
CA VAL A 165 -9.43 -13.41 -2.16
C VAL A 165 -10.85 -12.86 -2.14
N CYS A 166 -11.57 -12.85 -3.27
CA CYS A 166 -12.97 -12.42 -3.31
C CYS A 166 -13.86 -13.29 -2.41
N ILE A 167 -13.66 -14.62 -2.43
CA ILE A 167 -14.39 -15.54 -1.53
C ILE A 167 -14.04 -15.24 -0.06
N GLY A 168 -12.75 -15.06 0.25
CA GLY A 168 -12.30 -14.74 1.60
C GLY A 168 -12.90 -13.42 2.11
N VAL A 169 -12.90 -12.38 1.29
CA VAL A 169 -13.53 -11.08 1.63
C VAL A 169 -15.03 -11.24 1.86
N PHE A 170 -15.72 -12.04 1.05
CA PHE A 170 -17.14 -12.33 1.24
C PHE A 170 -17.41 -13.00 2.59
N ILE A 171 -16.60 -14.01 2.96
CA ILE A 171 -16.69 -14.66 4.28
C ILE A 171 -16.40 -13.64 5.40
N MET A 172 -15.42 -12.78 5.22
CA MET A 172 -15.10 -11.71 6.19
C MET A 172 -16.27 -10.76 6.38
N VAL A 173 -17.00 -10.40 5.34
CA VAL A 173 -18.23 -9.58 5.47
C VAL A 173 -19.28 -10.28 6.32
N LEU A 174 -19.53 -11.57 6.09
CA LEU A 174 -20.52 -12.33 6.86
C LEU A 174 -20.14 -12.45 8.34
N MET A 175 -18.84 -12.62 8.63
CA MET A 175 -18.32 -12.78 10.00
C MET A 175 -18.02 -11.44 10.68
N SER A 176 -18.11 -10.32 9.98
CA SER A 176 -17.61 -9.02 10.46
C SER A 176 -18.16 -8.61 11.81
N GLN A 177 -19.46 -8.71 12.02
CA GLN A 177 -20.11 -8.30 13.28
C GLN A 177 -19.64 -9.13 14.46
N LEU A 178 -19.44 -10.45 14.26
CA LEU A 178 -18.89 -11.34 15.26
C LEU A 178 -17.46 -10.94 15.61
N VAL A 179 -16.62 -10.72 14.58
CA VAL A 179 -15.22 -10.36 14.77
C VAL A 179 -15.08 -9.01 15.45
N TYR A 180 -15.87 -8.00 15.07
CA TYR A 180 -15.83 -6.69 15.72
C TYR A 180 -16.20 -6.80 17.20
N LYS A 181 -17.24 -7.57 17.52
CA LYS A 181 -17.64 -7.80 18.93
C LYS A 181 -16.56 -8.50 19.75
N LEU A 182 -15.88 -9.47 19.18
CA LEU A 182 -14.78 -10.20 19.87
C LEU A 182 -13.52 -9.34 20.00
N TRP A 183 -13.20 -8.52 18.99
CA TRP A 183 -11.96 -7.75 18.95
C TRP A 183 -12.01 -6.47 19.80
N ILE A 184 -13.15 -5.76 19.75
CA ILE A 184 -13.28 -4.41 20.33
C ILE A 184 -14.32 -4.39 21.46
N GLY A 185 -15.15 -5.42 21.54
CA GLY A 185 -16.30 -5.44 22.44
C GLY A 185 -17.51 -4.70 21.87
N SER A 186 -18.44 -4.32 22.73
CA SER A 186 -19.68 -3.63 22.37
C SER A 186 -19.59 -2.10 22.44
N SER A 187 -18.41 -1.54 22.74
CA SER A 187 -18.23 -0.11 22.96
C SER A 187 -18.26 0.73 21.67
N VAL A 188 -17.92 0.13 20.54
CA VAL A 188 -17.90 0.81 19.22
C VAL A 188 -18.84 0.08 18.27
N VAL A 189 -19.83 0.81 17.75
CA VAL A 189 -20.77 0.29 16.76
C VAL A 189 -20.27 0.59 15.36
N ILE A 190 -20.05 -0.45 14.57
CA ILE A 190 -19.60 -0.32 13.17
C ILE A 190 -20.78 -0.60 12.24
N PRO A 191 -21.24 0.38 11.44
CA PRO A 191 -22.33 0.17 10.50
C PRO A 191 -22.00 -0.92 9.48
N PHE A 192 -22.94 -1.83 9.23
CA PHE A 192 -22.74 -2.91 8.25
C PHE A 192 -22.52 -2.37 6.82
N SER A 193 -23.15 -1.26 6.48
CA SER A 193 -22.89 -0.55 5.22
C SER A 193 -21.45 -0.08 5.04
N LEU A 194 -20.81 0.39 6.13
CA LEU A 194 -19.39 0.74 6.12
C LEU A 194 -18.51 -0.50 5.87
N THR A 195 -18.86 -1.62 6.48
CA THR A 195 -18.20 -2.93 6.26
C THR A 195 -18.24 -3.33 4.79
N ILE A 196 -19.41 -3.20 4.14
CA ILE A 196 -19.56 -3.48 2.70
C ILE A 196 -18.69 -2.54 1.86
N MET A 197 -18.67 -1.25 2.18
CA MET A 197 -17.86 -0.29 1.43
C MET A 197 -16.37 -0.61 1.50
N PHE A 198 -15.85 -0.98 2.68
CA PHE A 198 -14.45 -1.39 2.80
C PHE A 198 -14.15 -2.74 2.15
N ALA A 199 -15.09 -3.67 2.15
CA ALA A 199 -14.96 -4.92 1.38
C ALA A 199 -14.81 -4.64 -0.12
N VAL A 200 -15.68 -3.78 -0.68
CA VAL A 200 -15.59 -3.36 -2.09
C VAL A 200 -14.29 -2.61 -2.36
N TYR A 201 -13.93 -1.69 -1.48
CA TYR A 201 -12.69 -0.92 -1.60
C TYR A 201 -11.45 -1.83 -1.67
N ILE A 202 -11.34 -2.80 -0.75
CA ILE A 202 -10.17 -3.67 -0.70
C ILE A 202 -10.09 -4.59 -1.93
N LEU A 203 -11.22 -5.01 -2.49
CA LEU A 203 -11.26 -5.77 -3.73
C LEU A 203 -10.76 -4.91 -4.91
N ILE A 204 -11.21 -3.66 -5.02
CA ILE A 204 -10.74 -2.73 -6.06
C ILE A 204 -9.25 -2.49 -5.91
N LEU A 205 -8.77 -2.22 -4.69
CA LEU A 205 -7.37 -1.96 -4.39
C LEU A 205 -6.48 -3.16 -4.73
N THR A 206 -6.89 -4.36 -4.32
CA THR A 206 -6.17 -5.61 -4.58
C THR A 206 -6.11 -5.90 -6.07
N TYR A 207 -7.23 -5.73 -6.79
CA TYR A 207 -7.27 -5.88 -8.24
C TYR A 207 -6.37 -4.88 -8.96
N SER A 208 -6.41 -3.63 -8.57
CA SER A 208 -5.52 -2.58 -9.10
C SER A 208 -4.06 -2.91 -8.86
N SER A 209 -3.72 -3.37 -7.64
CA SER A 209 -2.36 -3.74 -7.25
C SER A 209 -1.82 -4.91 -8.06
N LEU A 210 -2.66 -5.89 -8.41
CA LEU A 210 -2.29 -7.02 -9.26
C LEU A 210 -1.67 -6.56 -10.58
N TYR A 211 -2.35 -5.66 -11.30
CA TYR A 211 -1.87 -5.18 -12.59
C TYR A 211 -0.80 -4.12 -12.48
N SER A 212 -0.89 -3.24 -11.48
CA SER A 212 0.11 -2.18 -11.30
C SER A 212 1.51 -2.75 -11.00
N ASN A 213 1.62 -3.82 -10.22
CA ASN A 213 2.91 -4.46 -9.96
C ASN A 213 3.56 -5.02 -11.24
N PHE A 214 2.78 -5.60 -12.14
CA PHE A 214 3.28 -6.06 -13.45
C PHE A 214 3.70 -4.89 -14.33
N LEU A 215 2.89 -3.83 -14.42
CA LEU A 215 3.22 -2.63 -15.18
C LEU A 215 4.48 -1.94 -14.63
N ASN A 216 4.62 -1.89 -13.30
CA ASN A 216 5.81 -1.37 -12.63
C ASN A 216 7.05 -2.20 -12.97
N GLY A 217 6.94 -3.55 -12.98
CA GLY A 217 8.01 -4.45 -13.42
C GLY A 217 8.40 -4.21 -14.88
N MET A 218 7.46 -3.87 -15.75
CA MET A 218 7.70 -3.51 -17.15
C MET A 218 8.09 -2.03 -17.37
N ASN A 219 8.24 -1.25 -16.28
CA ASN A 219 8.54 0.20 -16.30
C ASN A 219 7.51 1.04 -17.07
N LYS A 220 6.20 0.68 -16.94
CA LYS A 220 5.07 1.35 -17.61
C LYS A 220 4.22 2.12 -16.57
N LEU A 221 4.78 3.22 -16.05
CA LEU A 221 4.26 3.93 -14.87
C LEU A 221 3.46 5.19 -15.19
N ASN A 222 3.63 5.79 -16.38
CA ASN A 222 3.17 7.14 -16.65
C ASN A 222 1.64 7.26 -16.56
N LEU A 223 0.92 6.28 -17.10
CA LEU A 223 -0.53 6.34 -17.14
C LEU A 223 -1.12 6.18 -15.73
N GLN A 224 -0.58 5.25 -14.93
CA GLN A 224 -0.93 5.10 -13.53
C GLN A 224 -0.67 6.40 -12.74
N LEU A 225 0.47 7.06 -12.98
CA LEU A 225 0.83 8.31 -12.34
C LEU A 225 -0.21 9.41 -12.64
N TYR A 226 -0.60 9.59 -13.91
CA TYR A 226 -1.59 10.60 -14.26
C TYR A 226 -2.95 10.33 -13.60
N VAL A 227 -3.41 9.09 -13.64
CA VAL A 227 -4.71 8.73 -13.04
C VAL A 227 -4.70 8.96 -11.54
N ILE A 228 -3.65 8.54 -10.81
CA ILE A 228 -3.61 8.67 -9.36
C ILE A 228 -3.50 10.14 -8.90
N ILE A 229 -2.79 10.98 -9.65
CA ILE A 229 -2.71 12.43 -9.35
C ILE A 229 -4.09 13.07 -9.54
N VAL A 230 -4.75 12.81 -10.66
CA VAL A 230 -6.08 13.37 -10.95
C VAL A 230 -7.07 12.91 -9.87
N MET A 231 -7.09 11.62 -9.55
CA MET A 231 -8.00 11.08 -8.54
C MET A 231 -7.64 11.55 -7.12
N GLY A 232 -6.35 11.77 -6.81
CA GLY A 232 -5.92 12.36 -5.56
C GLY A 232 -6.42 13.80 -5.36
N ILE A 233 -6.39 14.60 -6.41
CA ILE A 233 -6.94 15.97 -6.40
C ILE A 233 -8.48 15.96 -6.26
N LEU A 234 -9.15 15.08 -7.00
CA LEU A 234 -10.62 14.96 -6.98
C LEU A 234 -11.15 14.32 -5.69
N PHE A 235 -10.31 13.56 -4.99
CA PHE A 235 -10.71 12.84 -3.78
C PHE A 235 -11.20 13.79 -2.69
N VAL A 236 -10.48 14.88 -2.43
CA VAL A 236 -10.79 15.81 -1.33
C VAL A 236 -12.19 16.43 -1.49
N PRO A 237 -12.52 17.10 -2.61
CA PRO A 237 -13.87 17.65 -2.77
C PRO A 237 -14.95 16.57 -2.80
N MET A 238 -14.71 15.44 -3.44
CA MET A 238 -15.66 14.34 -3.49
C MET A 238 -15.94 13.74 -2.11
N ALA A 239 -14.89 13.46 -1.33
CA ALA A 239 -15.04 12.93 0.02
C ALA A 239 -15.71 13.94 0.97
N THR A 240 -15.43 15.24 0.80
CA THR A 240 -16.09 16.30 1.57
C THR A 240 -17.58 16.35 1.28
N ILE A 241 -17.99 16.34 0.02
CA ILE A 241 -19.41 16.36 -0.37
C ILE A 241 -20.14 15.08 0.10
N LEU A 242 -19.55 13.91 -0.19
CA LEU A 242 -20.15 12.63 0.18
C LEU A 242 -20.17 12.40 1.70
N SER A 243 -19.24 12.97 2.45
CA SER A 243 -19.26 12.92 3.92
C SER A 243 -20.45 13.68 4.51
N GLN A 244 -20.86 14.78 3.90
CA GLN A 244 -22.03 15.55 4.33
C GLN A 244 -23.35 14.83 4.02
N CYS A 245 -23.40 14.06 2.92
CA CYS A 245 -24.62 13.34 2.51
C CYS A 245 -24.78 11.98 3.20
N MET A 246 -23.67 11.25 3.40
CA MET A 246 -23.68 9.83 3.81
C MET A 246 -22.79 9.54 5.02
N GLY A 247 -22.25 10.56 5.68
CA GLY A 247 -21.35 10.38 6.82
C GLY A 247 -20.06 9.61 6.45
N ILE A 248 -19.60 8.76 7.36
CA ILE A 248 -18.37 7.94 7.17
C ILE A 248 -18.48 6.98 5.98
N ILE A 249 -19.67 6.55 5.63
CA ILE A 249 -19.92 5.69 4.46
C ILE A 249 -19.59 6.44 3.18
N GLY A 250 -19.93 7.74 3.10
CA GLY A 250 -19.59 8.59 1.97
C GLY A 250 -18.10 8.75 1.75
N VAL A 251 -17.30 8.83 2.83
CA VAL A 251 -15.83 8.85 2.73
C VAL A 251 -15.28 7.53 2.22
N ALA A 252 -15.79 6.39 2.70
CA ALA A 252 -15.42 5.07 2.21
C ALA A 252 -15.82 4.86 0.74
N LEU A 253 -16.98 5.34 0.32
CA LEU A 253 -17.43 5.33 -1.07
C LEU A 253 -16.48 6.16 -1.96
N SER A 254 -16.02 7.30 -1.45
CA SER A 254 -15.04 8.14 -2.17
C SER A 254 -13.72 7.41 -2.42
N LEU A 255 -13.26 6.56 -1.49
CA LEU A 255 -12.10 5.70 -1.72
C LEU A 255 -12.33 4.70 -2.86
N CYS A 256 -13.52 4.10 -2.91
CA CYS A 256 -13.89 3.19 -4.00
C CYS A 256 -13.86 3.91 -5.35
N ILE A 257 -14.51 5.07 -5.44
CA ILE A 257 -14.56 5.87 -6.68
C ILE A 257 -13.17 6.35 -7.09
N ALA A 258 -12.32 6.77 -6.15
CA ALA A 258 -10.96 7.24 -6.45
C ALA A 258 -10.04 6.11 -6.97
N ASN A 259 -10.21 4.89 -6.50
CA ASN A 259 -9.34 3.77 -6.89
C ASN A 259 -9.86 3.00 -8.13
N LEU A 260 -11.14 3.08 -8.46
CA LEU A 260 -11.74 2.37 -9.58
C LEU A 260 -11.09 2.73 -10.95
N PRO A 261 -10.84 4.00 -11.29
CA PRO A 261 -10.19 4.37 -12.55
C PRO A 261 -8.79 3.77 -12.67
N CYS A 262 -8.00 3.75 -11.59
CA CYS A 262 -6.69 3.09 -11.56
C CYS A 262 -6.81 1.60 -11.85
N ALA A 263 -7.78 0.91 -11.24
CA ALA A 263 -8.01 -0.51 -11.46
C ALA A 263 -8.34 -0.83 -12.93
N VAL A 264 -9.24 -0.05 -13.53
CA VAL A 264 -9.64 -0.21 -14.93
C VAL A 264 -8.48 0.11 -15.88
N VAL A 265 -7.80 1.23 -15.67
CA VAL A 265 -6.71 1.68 -16.53
C VAL A 265 -5.53 0.71 -16.47
N ASN A 266 -5.13 0.25 -15.29
CA ASN A 266 -4.05 -0.72 -15.13
C ASN A 266 -4.36 -2.05 -15.83
N TYR A 267 -5.59 -2.54 -15.72
CA TYR A 267 -6.04 -3.74 -16.45
C TYR A 267 -5.95 -3.56 -17.96
N VAL A 268 -6.50 -2.47 -18.49
CA VAL A 268 -6.49 -2.18 -19.94
C VAL A 268 -5.09 -2.00 -20.46
N GLN A 269 -4.24 -1.26 -19.72
CA GLN A 269 -2.84 -1.05 -20.09
C GLN A 269 -2.08 -2.38 -20.12
N TYR A 270 -2.20 -3.22 -19.09
CA TYR A 270 -1.60 -4.54 -19.06
C TYR A 270 -2.00 -5.37 -20.30
N ARG A 271 -3.31 -5.44 -20.61
CA ARG A 271 -3.81 -6.17 -21.78
C ARG A 271 -3.21 -5.65 -23.09
N LYS A 272 -3.06 -4.34 -23.25
CA LYS A 272 -2.45 -3.74 -24.45
C LYS A 272 -0.96 -4.04 -24.53
N VAL A 273 -0.23 -3.94 -23.42
CA VAL A 273 1.22 -4.20 -23.39
C VAL A 273 1.53 -5.67 -23.72
N ILE A 274 0.85 -6.60 -23.06
CA ILE A 274 1.08 -8.04 -23.27
C ILE A 274 0.71 -8.52 -24.68
N ASN A 275 -0.32 -7.91 -25.28
CA ASN A 275 -0.72 -8.23 -26.65
C ASN A 275 0.04 -7.41 -27.73
N ILE A 276 1.09 -6.67 -27.33
CA ILE A 276 1.92 -5.84 -28.24
C ILE A 276 1.07 -4.80 -29.01
N LYS A 277 -0.04 -4.36 -28.42
CA LYS A 277 -0.96 -3.36 -28.99
C LYS A 277 -0.87 -1.99 -28.27
N ALA A 278 0.10 -1.85 -27.38
CA ALA A 278 0.29 -0.59 -26.65
C ALA A 278 1.00 0.44 -27.51
N THR A 279 0.38 1.61 -27.69
CA THR A 279 0.93 2.77 -28.43
C THR A 279 0.84 4.03 -27.59
N GLY A 280 1.66 5.03 -27.87
CA GLY A 280 1.60 6.34 -27.19
C GLY A 280 1.74 6.24 -25.67
N LEU A 281 0.80 6.82 -24.92
CA LEU A 281 0.78 6.82 -23.46
C LEU A 281 0.63 5.40 -22.84
N TRP A 282 -0.05 4.48 -23.54
CA TRP A 282 -0.22 3.11 -23.08
C TRP A 282 1.09 2.32 -23.05
N ASN A 283 2.10 2.76 -23.78
CA ASN A 283 3.41 2.11 -23.87
C ASN A 283 4.50 2.84 -23.07
N LYS A 284 4.12 3.83 -22.25
CA LYS A 284 5.07 4.63 -21.46
C LYS A 284 5.00 4.36 -19.99
#